data_7a83b927e7325bec0a4b3c6a9e9bf24b
#
_entry.id   7a83b927e7325bec0a4b3c6a9e9bf24b
#
_cell.length_a   1.000
_cell.length_b   1.000
_cell.length_c   1.000
_cell.angle_alpha   90.00
_cell.angle_beta   90.00
_cell.angle_gamma   90.00
#
_symmetry.space_group_name_H-M   'P 1'
#
loop_
_entity.id
_entity.type
_entity.pdbx_description
1 polymer ?
#
loop_
_entity_poly.entity_id
_entity_poly.type
_entity_poly.pdbx_seq_one_letter_code
_entity_poly.pdbx_strand_id
1 'polypeptide(L)'
;MAPAALLDPQPGERVLDLCAAPGGKSTQLAGKMRGRGLLVCNEINPKRAKILASNIERLGIANALVLNEHPQRLEARFAGWFDKILVDAPCSGEGMFRKEEAAVTDWSEETVLMCARRQAEILHSASVMLRPGGRLVYSTCTFAPEENEASVSAFLRAHPDFSVEETFAPWFSPGRPDWISDPMPGLEKTFRLMPHRLLREGHYCTVMRKAGDTPGSEV
;
A
#
# COMPACT_ATOMS: atom_id res chain seq x y z
N MET A 1 -7.11 4.10 9.80
CA MET A 1 -7.14 4.02 8.32
C MET A 1 -7.11 2.55 7.93
N ALA A 2 -7.91 2.14 6.95
CA ALA A 2 -8.08 0.74 6.59
C ALA A 2 -6.76 0.03 6.17
N PRO A 3 -5.91 0.59 5.27
CA PRO A 3 -4.74 -0.12 4.80
C PRO A 3 -3.76 -0.53 5.92
N ALA A 4 -3.46 0.36 6.85
CA ALA A 4 -2.59 0.05 7.98
C ALA A 4 -3.21 -0.95 8.97
N ALA A 5 -4.55 -0.96 9.10
CA ALA A 5 -5.25 -1.95 9.89
C ALA A 5 -5.20 -3.34 9.25
N LEU A 6 -5.34 -3.41 7.91
CA LEU A 6 -5.27 -4.64 7.12
C LEU A 6 -3.86 -5.23 7.08
N LEU A 7 -2.81 -4.39 7.05
CA LEU A 7 -1.43 -4.88 7.11
C LEU A 7 -1.14 -5.57 8.45
N ASP A 8 -1.70 -5.04 9.53
CA ASP A 8 -1.65 -5.59 10.90
C ASP A 8 -0.24 -6.00 11.35
N PRO A 9 0.73 -5.06 11.40
CA PRO A 9 2.09 -5.39 11.81
C PRO A 9 2.12 -5.82 13.27
N GLN A 10 2.95 -6.82 13.56
CA GLN A 10 3.17 -7.33 14.91
C GLN A 10 4.46 -6.76 15.51
N PRO A 11 4.55 -6.63 16.83
CA PRO A 11 5.78 -6.23 17.50
C PRO A 11 6.95 -7.15 17.16
N GLY A 12 8.09 -6.56 16.73
CA GLY A 12 9.29 -7.30 16.34
C GLY A 12 9.47 -7.46 14.83
N GLU A 13 8.44 -7.22 14.02
CA GLU A 13 8.51 -7.32 12.56
C GLU A 13 9.29 -6.16 11.92
N ARG A 14 9.78 -6.40 10.71
CA ARG A 14 10.38 -5.42 9.80
C ARG A 14 9.33 -4.99 8.78
N VAL A 15 8.88 -3.75 8.89
CA VAL A 15 7.75 -3.21 8.14
C VAL A 15 8.21 -2.06 7.26
N LEU A 16 7.76 -2.04 6.00
CA LEU A 16 7.99 -0.94 5.07
C LEU A 16 6.66 -0.24 4.75
N ASP A 17 6.64 1.08 4.90
CA ASP A 17 5.64 1.98 4.30
C ASP A 17 6.33 2.67 3.10
N LEU A 18 6.03 2.22 1.88
CA LEU A 18 6.83 2.56 0.70
C LEU A 18 6.49 3.93 0.10
N CYS A 19 5.28 4.45 0.35
CA CYS A 19 4.80 5.76 -0.10
C CYS A 19 4.23 6.54 1.10
N ALA A 20 5.06 6.80 2.11
CA ALA A 20 4.64 7.03 3.48
C ALA A 20 4.08 8.42 3.79
N ALA A 21 4.48 9.46 3.03
CA ALA A 21 4.11 10.84 3.38
C ALA A 21 2.60 11.10 3.26
N PRO A 22 2.03 11.87 4.16
CA PRO A 22 2.65 12.66 5.23
C PRO A 22 2.91 11.91 6.57
N GLY A 23 2.67 10.58 6.65
CA GLY A 23 3.00 9.77 7.83
C GLY A 23 1.79 9.25 8.63
N GLY A 24 0.57 9.55 8.22
CA GLY A 24 -0.62 9.11 8.96
C GLY A 24 -0.80 7.59 9.02
N LYS A 25 -0.43 6.85 7.97
CA LYS A 25 -0.44 5.38 7.97
C LYS A 25 0.78 4.83 8.72
N SER A 26 1.97 5.41 8.50
CA SER A 26 3.21 5.06 9.22
C SER A 26 3.03 5.15 10.74
N THR A 27 2.41 6.22 11.24
CA THR A 27 2.17 6.39 12.69
C THR A 27 1.20 5.36 13.25
N GLN A 28 0.21 4.95 12.47
CA GLN A 28 -0.70 3.88 12.85
C GLN A 28 0.01 2.51 12.88
N LEU A 29 0.92 2.24 11.91
CA LEU A 29 1.76 1.04 11.90
C LEU A 29 2.66 1.01 13.13
N ALA A 30 3.36 2.12 13.41
CA ALA A 30 4.21 2.25 14.60
C ALA A 30 3.47 1.95 15.90
N GLY A 31 2.24 2.45 16.05
CA GLY A 31 1.39 2.17 17.20
C GLY A 31 1.11 0.68 17.40
N LYS A 32 0.87 -0.06 16.30
CA LYS A 32 0.68 -1.53 16.37
C LYS A 32 1.96 -2.27 16.72
N MET A 33 3.12 -1.80 16.25
CA MET A 33 4.44 -2.40 16.52
C MET A 33 4.92 -2.18 17.98
N ARG A 34 4.31 -1.26 18.72
CA ARG A 34 4.59 -0.99 20.14
C ARG A 34 6.08 -0.77 20.43
N GLY A 35 6.78 -0.03 19.57
CA GLY A 35 8.21 0.29 19.71
C GLY A 35 9.16 -0.88 19.49
N ARG A 36 8.72 -2.04 19.01
CA ARG A 36 9.53 -3.22 18.73
C ARG A 36 9.58 -3.52 17.23
N GLY A 37 10.73 -4.04 16.77
CA GLY A 37 10.99 -4.23 15.34
C GLY A 37 11.49 -2.96 14.69
N LEU A 38 11.38 -2.87 13.36
CA LEU A 38 11.80 -1.70 12.60
C LEU A 38 10.72 -1.30 11.58
N LEU A 39 10.32 -0.03 11.60
CA LEU A 39 9.46 0.59 10.60
C LEU A 39 10.31 1.45 9.66
N VAL A 40 10.38 1.08 8.39
CA VAL A 40 10.99 1.91 7.35
C VAL A 40 9.89 2.67 6.63
N CYS A 41 10.01 4.01 6.58
CA CYS A 41 9.07 4.91 5.94
C CYS A 41 9.76 5.60 4.78
N ASN A 42 9.40 5.30 3.54
CA ASN A 42 10.01 5.89 2.36
C ASN A 42 9.07 6.89 1.68
N GLU A 43 9.64 7.97 1.18
CA GLU A 43 8.95 8.96 0.35
C GLU A 43 9.90 9.51 -0.72
N ILE A 44 9.51 9.40 -1.99
CA ILE A 44 10.35 9.84 -3.12
C ILE A 44 10.49 11.37 -3.21
N ASN A 45 9.46 12.11 -2.80
CA ASN A 45 9.46 13.57 -2.86
C ASN A 45 10.19 14.15 -1.63
N PRO A 46 11.32 14.90 -1.80
CA PRO A 46 12.12 15.36 -0.68
C PRO A 46 11.39 16.36 0.24
N LYS A 47 10.46 17.16 -0.30
CA LYS A 47 9.66 18.07 0.54
C LYS A 47 8.69 17.30 1.42
N ARG A 48 8.04 16.29 0.87
CA ARG A 48 7.11 15.42 1.61
C ARG A 48 7.86 14.52 2.60
N ALA A 49 9.06 14.05 2.27
CA ALA A 49 9.90 13.27 3.18
C ALA A 49 10.31 14.08 4.44
N LYS A 50 10.56 15.37 4.31
CA LYS A 50 10.80 16.26 5.46
C LYS A 50 9.58 16.38 6.38
N ILE A 51 8.38 16.49 5.81
CA ILE A 51 7.13 16.53 6.57
C ILE A 51 6.92 15.19 7.31
N LEU A 52 7.16 14.07 6.62
CA LEU A 52 7.11 12.73 7.20
C LEU A 52 8.06 12.60 8.38
N ALA A 53 9.34 12.97 8.22
CA ALA A 53 10.34 12.94 9.28
C ALA A 53 9.91 13.76 10.50
N SER A 54 9.47 14.99 10.27
CA SER A 54 8.96 15.87 11.36
C SER A 54 7.77 15.25 12.11
N ASN A 55 6.85 14.56 11.41
CA ASN A 55 5.73 13.90 12.05
C ASN A 55 6.17 12.67 12.88
N ILE A 56 7.12 11.88 12.38
CA ILE A 56 7.69 10.72 13.10
C ILE A 56 8.41 11.18 14.37
N GLU A 57 9.25 12.21 14.26
CA GLU A 57 9.97 12.80 15.42
C GLU A 57 9.01 13.41 16.45
N ARG A 58 8.06 14.22 16.01
CA ARG A 58 7.05 14.86 16.89
C ARG A 58 6.24 13.85 17.71
N LEU A 59 6.01 12.66 17.16
CA LEU A 59 5.27 11.59 17.83
C LEU A 59 6.19 10.65 18.64
N GLY A 60 7.49 10.90 18.66
CA GLY A 60 8.45 10.13 19.45
C GLY A 60 8.59 8.66 19.02
N ILE A 61 8.45 8.37 17.72
CA ILE A 61 8.51 7.00 17.20
C ILE A 61 9.99 6.62 17.04
N ALA A 62 10.56 5.96 18.04
CA ALA A 62 11.99 5.68 18.11
C ALA A 62 12.45 4.52 17.19
N ASN A 63 11.56 3.60 16.80
CA ASN A 63 11.85 2.45 15.95
C ASN A 63 11.53 2.68 14.47
N ALA A 64 11.49 3.94 14.02
CA ALA A 64 11.25 4.29 12.61
C ALA A 64 12.51 4.88 11.95
N LEU A 65 12.72 4.50 10.69
CA LEU A 65 13.73 5.06 9.79
C LEU A 65 13.02 5.73 8.61
N VAL A 66 13.28 7.02 8.40
CA VAL A 66 12.73 7.76 7.26
C VAL A 66 13.76 7.81 6.14
N LEU A 67 13.35 7.40 4.94
CA LEU A 67 14.16 7.42 3.73
C LEU A 67 13.55 8.36 2.68
N ASN A 68 14.40 8.95 1.85
CA ASN A 68 14.00 9.71 0.68
C ASN A 68 14.67 9.12 -0.56
N GLU A 69 14.11 8.00 -1.05
CA GLU A 69 14.71 7.25 -2.15
C GLU A 69 13.66 6.79 -3.16
N HIS A 70 14.12 6.55 -4.39
CA HIS A 70 13.31 5.88 -5.40
C HIS A 70 13.15 4.39 -5.02
N PRO A 71 11.94 3.79 -5.13
CA PRO A 71 11.70 2.39 -4.75
C PRO A 71 12.70 1.40 -5.33
N GLN A 72 13.06 1.50 -6.60
CA GLN A 72 14.04 0.62 -7.26
C GLN A 72 15.43 0.65 -6.61
N ARG A 73 15.84 1.78 -6.02
CA ARG A 73 17.14 1.86 -5.33
C ARG A 73 17.16 1.10 -4.01
N LEU A 74 15.99 0.85 -3.44
CA LEU A 74 15.84 0.10 -2.21
C LEU A 74 15.91 -1.41 -2.44
N GLU A 75 15.57 -1.89 -3.64
CA GLU A 75 15.53 -3.32 -3.98
C GLU A 75 16.86 -4.03 -3.67
N ALA A 76 17.98 -3.48 -4.14
CA ALA A 76 19.29 -4.10 -3.95
C ALA A 76 19.73 -4.20 -2.47
N ARG A 77 19.19 -3.32 -1.61
CA ARG A 77 19.53 -3.27 -0.18
C ARG A 77 18.61 -4.09 0.69
N PHE A 78 17.36 -4.28 0.26
CA PHE A 78 16.29 -4.87 1.06
C PHE A 78 15.61 -6.07 0.37
N ALA A 79 16.25 -6.72 -0.61
CA ALA A 79 15.70 -7.90 -1.29
C ALA A 79 15.30 -8.98 -0.25
N GLY A 80 14.03 -9.38 -0.26
CA GLY A 80 13.49 -10.40 0.64
C GLY A 80 13.60 -10.08 2.14
N TRP A 81 13.67 -8.80 2.51
CA TRP A 81 14.01 -8.42 3.88
C TRP A 81 12.79 -8.08 4.76
N PHE A 82 11.73 -7.50 4.21
CA PHE A 82 10.57 -7.08 4.99
C PHE A 82 9.57 -8.20 5.23
N ASP A 83 9.04 -8.23 6.44
CA ASP A 83 7.93 -9.12 6.83
C ASP A 83 6.61 -8.64 6.23
N LYS A 84 6.41 -7.32 6.23
CA LYS A 84 5.19 -6.66 5.75
C LYS A 84 5.50 -5.37 5.01
N ILE A 85 4.78 -5.12 3.93
CA ILE A 85 4.92 -3.90 3.13
C ILE A 85 3.54 -3.26 2.92
N LEU A 86 3.46 -1.95 3.16
CA LEU A 86 2.36 -1.10 2.77
C LEU A 86 2.75 -0.30 1.53
N VAL A 87 1.90 -0.36 0.51
CA VAL A 87 1.96 0.50 -0.68
C VAL A 87 0.65 1.29 -0.75
N ASP A 88 0.62 2.46 -0.09
CA ASP A 88 -0.45 3.43 -0.29
C ASP A 88 -0.06 4.31 -1.47
N ALA A 89 -0.42 3.85 -2.66
CA ALA A 89 0.19 4.30 -3.90
C ALA A 89 -0.24 5.72 -4.31
N PRO A 90 0.66 6.50 -4.93
CA PRO A 90 0.24 7.70 -5.64
C PRO A 90 -0.74 7.34 -6.74
N CYS A 91 -1.86 8.04 -6.81
CA CYS A 91 -2.98 7.74 -7.70
C CYS A 91 -3.65 9.02 -8.21
N SER A 92 -4.60 8.90 -9.15
CA SER A 92 -5.36 10.02 -9.70
C SER A 92 -6.25 10.75 -8.70
N GLY A 93 -6.56 10.12 -7.56
CA GLY A 93 -7.14 10.79 -6.40
C GLY A 93 -8.64 11.08 -6.45
N GLU A 94 -9.43 10.41 -7.30
CA GLU A 94 -10.88 10.62 -7.43
C GLU A 94 -11.63 10.55 -6.09
N GLY A 95 -11.22 9.67 -5.19
CA GLY A 95 -11.80 9.55 -3.86
C GLY A 95 -11.59 10.78 -2.97
N MET A 96 -10.71 11.70 -3.36
CA MET A 96 -10.39 12.93 -2.64
C MET A 96 -11.10 14.18 -3.18
N PHE A 97 -11.87 14.10 -4.27
CA PHE A 97 -12.53 15.24 -4.93
C PHE A 97 -13.39 16.08 -3.99
N ARG A 98 -13.97 15.47 -2.95
CA ARG A 98 -14.75 16.20 -1.94
C ARG A 98 -13.93 17.02 -0.97
N LYS A 99 -12.62 16.78 -0.90
CA LYS A 99 -11.72 17.33 0.11
C LYS A 99 -10.63 18.24 -0.49
N GLU A 100 -10.22 17.99 -1.71
CA GLU A 100 -9.12 18.66 -2.39
C GLU A 100 -9.55 19.10 -3.79
N GLU A 101 -9.80 20.39 -3.99
CA GLU A 101 -10.14 20.96 -5.30
C GLU A 101 -9.05 20.72 -6.35
N ALA A 102 -7.78 20.72 -5.94
CA ALA A 102 -6.65 20.43 -6.81
C ALA A 102 -6.76 19.03 -7.45
N ALA A 103 -7.28 18.03 -6.72
CA ALA A 103 -7.48 16.69 -7.26
C ALA A 103 -8.46 16.67 -8.44
N VAL A 104 -9.49 17.53 -8.41
CA VAL A 104 -10.46 17.65 -9.51
C VAL A 104 -9.82 18.31 -10.73
N THR A 105 -9.02 19.34 -10.52
CA THR A 105 -8.37 20.10 -11.60
C THR A 105 -7.28 19.29 -12.30
N ASP A 106 -6.55 18.47 -11.56
CA ASP A 106 -5.40 17.69 -12.05
C ASP A 106 -5.83 16.33 -12.64
N TRP A 107 -7.11 15.96 -12.49
CA TRP A 107 -7.61 14.67 -12.98
C TRP A 107 -7.78 14.66 -14.50
N SER A 108 -7.33 13.60 -15.12
CA SER A 108 -7.57 13.26 -16.53
C SER A 108 -7.39 11.74 -16.73
N GLU A 109 -7.93 11.20 -17.81
CA GLU A 109 -7.67 9.80 -18.20
C GLU A 109 -6.18 9.51 -18.40
N GLU A 110 -5.43 10.48 -18.91
CA GLU A 110 -3.97 10.38 -19.06
C GLU A 110 -3.29 10.27 -17.69
N THR A 111 -3.73 11.06 -16.71
CA THR A 111 -3.23 10.98 -15.31
C THR A 111 -3.51 9.61 -14.72
N VAL A 112 -4.68 9.02 -14.93
CA VAL A 112 -5.03 7.67 -14.49
C VAL A 112 -4.04 6.64 -15.05
N LEU A 113 -3.82 6.66 -16.38
CA LEU A 113 -2.90 5.72 -17.04
C LEU A 113 -1.45 5.91 -16.61
N MET A 114 -1.02 7.16 -16.40
CA MET A 114 0.31 7.47 -15.87
C MET A 114 0.48 6.92 -14.44
N CYS A 115 -0.52 7.10 -13.58
CA CYS A 115 -0.51 6.56 -12.22
C CYS A 115 -0.48 5.03 -12.22
N ALA A 116 -1.28 4.37 -13.04
CA ALA A 116 -1.28 2.91 -13.17
C ALA A 116 0.10 2.35 -13.55
N ARG A 117 0.80 2.98 -14.50
CA ARG A 117 2.19 2.58 -14.87
C ARG A 117 3.15 2.74 -13.69
N ARG A 118 3.10 3.87 -12.98
CA ARG A 118 3.93 4.11 -11.79
C ARG A 118 3.65 3.11 -10.67
N GLN A 119 2.38 2.76 -10.48
CA GLN A 119 1.95 1.77 -9.49
C GLN A 119 2.50 0.38 -9.80
N ALA A 120 2.57 -0.01 -11.08
CA ALA A 120 3.17 -1.28 -11.49
C ALA A 120 4.66 -1.35 -11.10
N GLU A 121 5.43 -0.28 -11.31
CA GLU A 121 6.85 -0.20 -10.91
C GLU A 121 7.01 -0.27 -9.37
N ILE A 122 6.17 0.44 -8.63
CA ILE A 122 6.19 0.43 -7.16
C ILE A 122 5.84 -0.96 -6.60
N LEU A 123 4.82 -1.61 -7.16
CA LEU A 123 4.42 -2.96 -6.76
C LEU A 123 5.51 -4.00 -7.08
N HIS A 124 6.18 -3.86 -8.23
CA HIS A 124 7.34 -4.70 -8.56
C HIS A 124 8.44 -4.54 -7.50
N SER A 125 8.84 -3.30 -7.18
CA SER A 125 9.85 -3.04 -6.15
C SER A 125 9.44 -3.63 -4.79
N ALA A 126 8.18 -3.50 -4.41
CA ALA A 126 7.65 -4.09 -3.19
C ALA A 126 7.76 -5.63 -3.20
N SER A 127 7.47 -6.27 -4.34
CA SER A 127 7.55 -7.73 -4.47
C SER A 127 8.97 -8.26 -4.27
N VAL A 128 9.98 -7.53 -4.77
CA VAL A 128 11.40 -7.87 -4.59
C VAL A 128 11.81 -7.75 -3.13
N MET A 129 11.35 -6.70 -2.44
CA MET A 129 11.74 -6.42 -1.05
C MET A 129 10.99 -7.26 -0.02
N LEU A 130 9.83 -7.82 -0.37
CA LEU A 130 9.05 -8.67 0.52
C LEU A 130 9.65 -10.07 0.60
N ARG A 131 9.84 -10.59 1.83
CA ARG A 131 10.30 -11.96 2.04
C ARG A 131 9.25 -13.00 1.61
N PRO A 132 9.65 -14.25 1.35
CA PRO A 132 8.71 -15.36 1.25
C PRO A 132 7.81 -15.44 2.50
N GLY A 133 6.53 -15.77 2.32
CA GLY A 133 5.52 -15.75 3.38
C GLY A 133 5.11 -14.37 3.89
N GLY A 134 5.66 -13.30 3.33
CA GLY A 134 5.35 -11.92 3.72
C GLY A 134 3.97 -11.44 3.24
N ARG A 135 3.47 -10.36 3.83
CA ARG A 135 2.18 -9.72 3.49
C ARG A 135 2.40 -8.35 2.86
N LEU A 136 1.74 -8.12 1.74
CA LEU A 136 1.70 -6.86 1.02
C LEU A 136 0.27 -6.29 1.06
N VAL A 137 0.11 -5.05 1.50
CA VAL A 137 -1.13 -4.31 1.33
C VAL A 137 -0.92 -3.22 0.30
N TYR A 138 -1.74 -3.23 -0.74
CA TYR A 138 -1.82 -2.18 -1.75
C TYR A 138 -3.10 -1.39 -1.55
N SER A 139 -3.02 -0.06 -1.66
CA SER A 139 -4.18 0.83 -1.57
C SER A 139 -4.04 2.06 -2.44
N THR A 140 -5.18 2.59 -2.88
CA THR A 140 -5.31 3.85 -3.60
C THR A 140 -6.48 4.66 -3.05
N CYS A 141 -6.52 5.94 -3.34
CA CYS A 141 -7.68 6.80 -3.09
C CYS A 141 -8.39 7.18 -4.42
N THR A 142 -8.44 6.27 -5.39
CA THR A 142 -9.17 6.44 -6.66
C THR A 142 -10.24 5.38 -6.84
N PHE A 143 -11.18 5.63 -7.77
CA PHE A 143 -12.19 4.65 -8.19
C PHE A 143 -11.84 4.01 -9.53
N ALA A 144 -10.84 4.51 -10.24
CA ALA A 144 -10.41 4.03 -11.54
C ALA A 144 -10.03 2.54 -11.51
N PRO A 145 -10.69 1.67 -12.27
CA PRO A 145 -10.37 0.25 -12.30
C PRO A 145 -8.97 -0.02 -12.88
N GLU A 146 -8.44 0.85 -13.70
CA GLU A 146 -7.08 0.81 -14.27
C GLU A 146 -6.01 0.84 -13.17
N GLU A 147 -6.24 1.66 -12.15
CA GLU A 147 -5.34 1.81 -11.01
C GLU A 147 -5.60 0.78 -9.90
N ASN A 148 -6.74 0.13 -9.91
CA ASN A 148 -7.21 -0.78 -8.89
C ASN A 148 -7.15 -2.23 -9.36
N GLU A 149 -8.25 -2.79 -9.84
CA GLU A 149 -8.34 -4.20 -10.24
C GLU A 149 -7.40 -4.54 -11.38
N ALA A 150 -7.21 -3.66 -12.37
CA ALA A 150 -6.31 -3.92 -13.49
C ALA A 150 -4.84 -3.93 -13.04
N SER A 151 -4.44 -3.00 -12.18
CA SER A 151 -3.09 -2.97 -11.59
C SER A 151 -2.81 -4.22 -10.78
N VAL A 152 -3.75 -4.66 -9.94
CA VAL A 152 -3.60 -5.90 -9.15
C VAL A 152 -3.59 -7.13 -10.05
N SER A 153 -4.46 -7.19 -11.07
CA SER A 153 -4.49 -8.29 -12.04
C SER A 153 -3.16 -8.42 -12.79
N ALA A 154 -2.63 -7.30 -13.29
CA ALA A 154 -1.34 -7.28 -13.96
C ALA A 154 -0.19 -7.70 -13.04
N PHE A 155 -0.21 -7.26 -11.78
CA PHE A 155 0.76 -7.66 -10.76
C PHE A 155 0.72 -9.17 -10.50
N LEU A 156 -0.44 -9.75 -10.25
CA LEU A 156 -0.59 -11.20 -9.99
C LEU A 156 -0.14 -12.05 -11.20
N ARG A 157 -0.37 -11.58 -12.41
CA ARG A 157 0.09 -12.26 -13.63
C ARG A 157 1.60 -12.24 -13.76
N ALA A 158 2.24 -11.12 -13.42
CA ALA A 158 3.70 -10.97 -13.45
C ALA A 158 4.41 -11.67 -12.27
N HIS A 159 3.69 -11.88 -11.16
CA HIS A 159 4.21 -12.45 -9.92
C HIS A 159 3.34 -13.62 -9.44
N PRO A 160 3.46 -14.82 -10.08
CA PRO A 160 2.61 -15.99 -9.77
C PRO A 160 2.83 -16.56 -8.37
N ASP A 161 3.87 -16.12 -7.68
CA ASP A 161 4.15 -16.40 -6.27
C ASP A 161 3.30 -15.56 -5.29
N PHE A 162 2.44 -14.66 -5.80
CA PHE A 162 1.50 -13.89 -4.99
C PHE A 162 0.06 -14.36 -5.18
N SER A 163 -0.71 -14.26 -4.11
CA SER A 163 -2.17 -14.48 -4.12
C SER A 163 -2.89 -13.42 -3.29
N VAL A 164 -4.15 -13.12 -3.65
CA VAL A 164 -5.01 -12.26 -2.83
C VAL A 164 -5.44 -13.02 -1.59
N GLU A 165 -5.15 -12.45 -0.43
CA GLU A 165 -5.56 -13.00 0.87
C GLU A 165 -7.01 -12.58 1.17
N GLU A 166 -7.84 -13.52 1.56
CA GLU A 166 -9.20 -13.22 1.99
C GLU A 166 -9.18 -12.55 3.36
N THR A 167 -9.76 -11.36 3.42
CA THR A 167 -9.92 -10.62 4.68
C THR A 167 -11.36 -10.17 4.80
N PHE A 168 -11.89 -10.15 6.02
CA PHE A 168 -13.27 -9.77 6.24
C PHE A 168 -13.38 -8.38 6.85
N ALA A 169 -14.14 -7.52 6.18
CA ALA A 169 -14.51 -6.22 6.69
C ALA A 169 -15.94 -5.89 6.22
N PRO A 170 -16.96 -5.99 7.11
CA PRO A 170 -18.38 -5.97 6.72
C PRO A 170 -18.84 -4.65 6.10
N TRP A 171 -18.08 -3.58 6.27
CA TRP A 171 -18.35 -2.26 5.68
C TRP A 171 -17.70 -2.02 4.33
N PHE A 172 -16.89 -2.95 3.83
CA PHE A 172 -16.32 -2.88 2.51
C PHE A 172 -17.26 -3.47 1.46
N SER A 173 -17.23 -2.87 0.27
CA SER A 173 -17.76 -3.51 -0.92
C SER A 173 -16.67 -4.39 -1.54
N PRO A 174 -17.00 -5.55 -2.11
CA PRO A 174 -16.02 -6.38 -2.83
C PRO A 174 -15.46 -5.62 -4.04
N GLY A 175 -14.27 -6.03 -4.47
CA GLY A 175 -13.70 -5.61 -5.75
C GLY A 175 -14.59 -5.95 -6.93
N ARG A 176 -14.32 -5.32 -8.06
CA ARG A 176 -15.13 -5.40 -9.27
C ARG A 176 -14.34 -5.97 -10.45
N PRO A 177 -14.09 -7.30 -10.45
CA PRO A 177 -13.40 -7.95 -11.57
C PRO A 177 -14.15 -7.77 -12.90
N ASP A 178 -15.48 -7.58 -12.86
CA ASP A 178 -16.33 -7.29 -14.01
C ASP A 178 -16.08 -5.91 -14.68
N TRP A 179 -15.28 -5.04 -14.04
CA TRP A 179 -14.92 -3.72 -14.61
C TRP A 179 -13.67 -3.75 -15.48
N ILE A 180 -12.99 -4.87 -15.56
CA ILE A 180 -11.79 -5.05 -16.39
C ILE A 180 -11.92 -6.23 -17.33
N SER A 181 -11.20 -6.19 -18.46
CA SER A 181 -11.37 -7.16 -19.55
C SER A 181 -10.76 -8.54 -19.26
N ASP A 182 -9.74 -8.62 -18.41
CA ASP A 182 -8.97 -9.86 -18.18
C ASP A 182 -8.57 -9.99 -16.70
N PRO A 183 -9.54 -10.28 -15.81
CA PRO A 183 -9.30 -10.37 -14.38
C PRO A 183 -8.57 -11.67 -13.99
N MET A 184 -7.54 -11.54 -13.17
CA MET A 184 -6.97 -12.69 -12.45
C MET A 184 -7.92 -13.15 -11.33
N PRO A 185 -7.93 -14.45 -10.98
CA PRO A 185 -8.72 -14.96 -9.86
C PRO A 185 -8.37 -14.27 -8.53
N GLY A 186 -9.35 -14.06 -7.68
CA GLY A 186 -9.18 -13.49 -6.34
C GLY A 186 -9.46 -12.00 -6.24
N LEU A 187 -9.70 -11.28 -7.36
CA LEU A 187 -10.00 -9.84 -7.33
C LEU A 187 -11.32 -9.53 -6.61
N GLU A 188 -12.26 -10.46 -6.54
CA GLU A 188 -13.49 -10.34 -5.76
C GLU A 188 -13.22 -10.23 -4.25
N LYS A 189 -12.04 -10.64 -3.78
CA LYS A 189 -11.58 -10.52 -2.39
C LYS A 189 -10.93 -9.19 -2.07
N THR A 190 -10.74 -8.33 -3.05
CA THR A 190 -10.28 -6.96 -2.83
C THR A 190 -11.42 -6.07 -2.32
N PHE A 191 -11.11 -4.86 -1.89
CA PHE A 191 -12.08 -4.02 -1.20
C PHE A 191 -12.20 -2.64 -1.82
N ARG A 192 -13.45 -2.18 -1.92
CA ARG A 192 -13.78 -0.79 -2.25
C ARG A 192 -14.54 -0.14 -1.11
N LEU A 193 -14.02 1.00 -0.63
CA LEU A 193 -14.76 1.89 0.27
C LEU A 193 -15.48 2.93 -0.61
N MET A 194 -16.80 2.83 -0.64
CA MET A 194 -17.62 3.73 -1.45
C MET A 194 -18.20 4.84 -0.57
N PRO A 195 -18.02 6.15 -0.92
CA PRO A 195 -18.46 7.28 -0.10
C PRO A 195 -19.97 7.33 0.19
N HIS A 196 -20.78 6.76 -0.70
CA HIS A 196 -22.24 6.72 -0.51
C HIS A 196 -22.69 5.69 0.56
N ARG A 197 -21.81 4.76 0.92
CA ARG A 197 -22.06 3.77 2.00
C ARG A 197 -21.38 4.14 3.31
N LEU A 198 -20.32 4.93 3.22
CA LEU A 198 -19.53 5.36 4.37
C LEU A 198 -19.33 6.86 4.26
N LEU A 199 -19.59 7.63 5.32
CA LEU A 199 -19.36 9.09 5.35
C LEU A 199 -17.85 9.41 5.40
N ARG A 200 -17.08 8.86 4.44
CA ARG A 200 -15.61 8.97 4.34
C ARG A 200 -15.17 9.06 2.88
N GLU A 201 -13.89 9.33 2.67
CA GLU A 201 -13.25 9.35 1.35
C GLU A 201 -13.25 7.94 0.72
N GLY A 202 -13.29 7.90 -0.62
CA GLY A 202 -13.17 6.66 -1.36
C GLY A 202 -11.79 6.03 -1.25
N HIS A 203 -11.75 4.70 -1.16
CA HIS A 203 -10.50 3.94 -1.13
C HIS A 203 -10.68 2.60 -1.82
N TYR A 204 -9.59 2.11 -2.39
CA TYR A 204 -9.42 0.72 -2.77
C TYR A 204 -8.31 0.09 -1.93
N CYS A 205 -8.46 -1.17 -1.55
CA CYS A 205 -7.45 -1.92 -0.83
C CYS A 205 -7.42 -3.38 -1.28
N THR A 206 -6.24 -3.96 -1.33
CA THR A 206 -6.05 -5.41 -1.43
C THR A 206 -4.98 -5.87 -0.47
N VAL A 207 -5.15 -7.07 0.05
CA VAL A 207 -4.15 -7.78 0.86
C VAL A 207 -3.63 -8.93 0.04
N MET A 208 -2.33 -9.01 -0.15
CA MET A 208 -1.67 -10.05 -0.91
C MET A 208 -0.61 -10.74 -0.06
N ARG A 209 -0.43 -12.03 -0.30
CA ARG A 209 0.59 -12.85 0.36
C ARG A 209 1.54 -13.44 -0.66
N LYS A 210 2.84 -13.34 -0.38
CA LYS A 210 3.89 -14.01 -1.13
C LYS A 210 4.01 -15.47 -0.67
N ALA A 211 4.07 -16.40 -1.61
CA ALA A 211 4.26 -17.82 -1.29
C ALA A 211 5.58 -18.06 -0.56
N GLY A 212 5.64 -19.12 0.24
CA GLY A 212 6.82 -19.53 1.02
C GLY A 212 6.54 -19.58 2.51
N ASP A 213 7.43 -20.24 3.23
CA ASP A 213 7.31 -20.38 4.68
C ASP A 213 7.67 -19.08 5.39
N THR A 214 6.88 -18.74 6.38
CA THR A 214 7.27 -17.75 7.39
C THR A 214 8.39 -18.40 8.21
N PRO A 215 9.63 -17.87 8.26
CA PRO A 215 10.62 -18.36 9.21
C PRO A 215 9.95 -18.35 10.58
N GLY A 216 9.94 -19.50 11.25
CA GLY A 216 9.40 -19.60 12.59
C GLY A 216 9.97 -18.47 13.44
N SER A 217 9.13 -17.82 14.22
CA SER A 217 9.56 -16.96 15.31
C SER A 217 10.35 -17.85 16.28
N GLU A 218 11.64 -17.97 16.05
CA GLU A 218 12.54 -18.46 17.10
C GLU A 218 12.48 -17.42 18.21
N VAL A 219 11.98 -17.87 19.33
CA VAL A 219 11.78 -17.17 20.61
C VAL A 219 13.14 -16.78 21.21
#